data_621252b9f1c15680b469398660fe8464
#
_entry.id   621252b9f1c15680b469398660fe8464
#
_cell.length_a   1.000
_cell.length_b   1.000
_cell.length_c   1.000
_cell.angle_alpha   90.00
_cell.angle_beta   90.00
_cell.angle_gamma   90.00
#
_symmetry.space_group_name_H-M   'P 1'
#
loop_
_entity.id
_entity.type
_entity.pdbx_description
1 polymer ?
#
loop_
_entity_poly.entity_id
_entity_poly.type
_entity_poly.pdbx_seq_one_letter_code
_entity_poly.pdbx_strand_id
1 'polypeptide(L)'
;MEQSVKSAEEKPAMSSAMVAARDAAIGALDLMIRHDIPPTPENYAVWYAYVTGGAGNLRRTIDVLLSSGRGIDELQVAELFERFVLPGYRERAVEEIAGGLDDVTDGLARSLRRAGAGANSIGQALSSATTALASAEGGEEVRVLIDTLRQETEQARNSNEALRAELADTTGEIAALRKKLE
;
A
#
# COMPACT_ATOMS: atom_id res chain seq x y z
N MET A 1 -22.23 17.40 50.34
CA MET A 1 -22.25 18.37 49.25
C MET A 1 -21.29 17.88 48.22
N GLU A 2 -21.82 17.09 47.32
CA GLU A 2 -21.06 16.48 46.21
C GLU A 2 -21.30 17.30 44.96
N GLN A 3 -20.24 17.93 44.43
CA GLN A 3 -20.26 18.53 43.13
C GLN A 3 -19.71 17.54 42.13
N SER A 4 -20.62 16.86 41.43
CA SER A 4 -20.35 16.06 40.25
C SER A 4 -20.00 17.00 39.10
N VAL A 5 -18.72 17.15 38.81
CA VAL A 5 -18.26 17.85 37.61
C VAL A 5 -18.39 16.89 36.44
N LYS A 6 -19.46 17.11 35.66
CA LYS A 6 -19.72 16.44 34.39
C LYS A 6 -18.69 16.92 33.37
N SER A 7 -17.66 16.09 33.11
CA SER A 7 -16.72 16.31 32.02
C SER A 7 -17.50 16.29 30.70
N ALA A 8 -17.64 17.44 30.09
CA ALA A 8 -18.08 17.54 28.70
C ALA A 8 -16.96 16.94 27.84
N GLU A 9 -17.24 15.83 27.17
CA GLU A 9 -16.38 15.28 26.12
C GLU A 9 -16.29 16.33 25.00
N GLU A 10 -15.16 17.00 24.95
CA GLU A 10 -14.81 17.93 23.89
C GLU A 10 -14.55 17.11 22.61
N LYS A 11 -15.56 17.12 21.72
CA LYS A 11 -15.48 16.45 20.43
C LYS A 11 -14.28 17.05 19.66
N PRO A 12 -13.30 16.25 19.20
CA PRO A 12 -12.11 16.79 18.54
C PRO A 12 -12.51 17.64 17.34
N ALA A 13 -11.96 18.85 17.26
CA ALA A 13 -12.20 19.75 16.15
C ALA A 13 -11.80 19.06 14.83
N MET A 14 -12.74 19.02 13.87
CA MET A 14 -12.50 18.41 12.55
C MET A 14 -11.37 19.17 11.85
N SER A 15 -10.47 18.42 11.19
CA SER A 15 -9.40 19.03 10.38
C SER A 15 -10.01 19.85 9.24
N SER A 16 -9.32 20.91 8.80
CA SER A 16 -9.74 21.73 7.67
C SER A 16 -10.04 20.89 6.40
N ALA A 17 -9.24 19.86 6.15
CA ALA A 17 -9.45 18.94 5.04
C ALA A 17 -10.75 18.14 5.19
N MET A 18 -11.08 17.69 6.41
CA MET A 18 -12.33 16.99 6.69
C MET A 18 -13.55 17.89 6.49
N VAL A 19 -13.45 19.16 6.89
CA VAL A 19 -14.53 20.14 6.67
C VAL A 19 -14.76 20.34 5.18
N ALA A 20 -13.70 20.59 4.41
CA ALA A 20 -13.77 20.78 2.96
C ALA A 20 -14.35 19.55 2.24
N ALA A 21 -13.90 18.34 2.61
CA ALA A 21 -14.43 17.10 2.05
C ALA A 21 -15.91 16.89 2.35
N ARG A 22 -16.34 17.19 3.59
CA ARG A 22 -17.75 17.13 3.98
C ARG A 22 -18.59 18.11 3.18
N ASP A 23 -18.14 19.35 3.05
CA ASP A 23 -18.89 20.38 2.34
C ASP A 23 -19.01 20.06 0.85
N ALA A 24 -17.95 19.50 0.25
CA ALA A 24 -17.98 18.97 -1.11
C ALA A 24 -18.96 17.80 -1.27
N ALA A 25 -19.00 16.88 -0.30
CA ALA A 25 -19.91 15.76 -0.31
C ALA A 25 -21.38 16.19 -0.26
N ILE A 26 -21.69 17.14 0.63
CA ILE A 26 -23.04 17.73 0.75
C ILE A 26 -23.42 18.44 -0.56
N GLY A 27 -22.50 19.24 -1.12
CA GLY A 27 -22.76 19.94 -2.37
C GLY A 27 -23.00 19.00 -3.55
N ALA A 28 -22.28 17.87 -3.62
CA ALA A 28 -22.50 16.84 -4.64
C ALA A 28 -23.90 16.22 -4.51
N LEU A 29 -24.30 15.82 -3.30
CA LEU A 29 -25.63 15.26 -3.04
C LEU A 29 -26.75 16.24 -3.34
N ASP A 30 -26.60 17.50 -2.96
CA ASP A 30 -27.60 18.55 -3.24
C ASP A 30 -27.80 18.75 -4.75
N LEU A 31 -26.73 18.72 -5.53
CA LEU A 31 -26.81 18.80 -6.99
C LEU A 31 -27.51 17.59 -7.58
N MET A 32 -27.21 16.38 -7.12
CA MET A 32 -27.86 15.15 -7.58
C MET A 32 -29.36 15.20 -7.30
N ILE A 33 -29.78 15.59 -6.09
CA ILE A 33 -31.20 15.75 -5.72
C ILE A 33 -31.87 16.81 -6.61
N ARG A 34 -31.21 17.94 -6.83
CA ARG A 34 -31.75 19.06 -7.64
C ARG A 34 -31.99 18.66 -9.10
N HIS A 35 -31.17 17.75 -9.63
CA HIS A 35 -31.24 17.31 -11.02
C HIS A 35 -31.91 15.94 -11.18
N ASP A 36 -32.54 15.41 -10.11
CA ASP A 36 -33.23 14.11 -10.10
C ASP A 36 -32.32 12.94 -10.54
N ILE A 37 -31.07 12.95 -10.05
CA ILE A 37 -30.08 11.93 -10.37
C ILE A 37 -29.93 10.98 -9.18
N PRO A 38 -30.08 9.66 -9.37
CA PRO A 38 -29.94 8.67 -8.29
C PRO A 38 -28.52 8.71 -7.67
N PRO A 39 -28.39 8.61 -6.34
CA PRO A 39 -27.09 8.65 -5.67
C PRO A 39 -26.35 7.30 -5.73
N THR A 40 -26.08 6.81 -6.95
CA THR A 40 -25.18 5.68 -7.17
C THR A 40 -23.73 6.11 -6.95
N PRO A 41 -22.81 5.17 -6.68
CA PRO A 41 -21.38 5.49 -6.49
C PRO A 41 -20.79 6.24 -7.70
N GLU A 42 -21.12 5.85 -8.91
CA GLU A 42 -20.65 6.44 -10.16
C GLU A 42 -21.17 7.87 -10.33
N ASN A 43 -22.47 8.07 -10.13
CA ASN A 43 -23.10 9.38 -10.20
C ASN A 43 -22.51 10.31 -9.14
N TYR A 44 -22.38 9.82 -7.90
CA TYR A 44 -21.76 10.58 -6.82
C TYR A 44 -20.31 10.98 -7.17
N ALA A 45 -19.52 10.08 -7.74
CA ALA A 45 -18.13 10.38 -8.10
C ALA A 45 -18.03 11.50 -9.16
N VAL A 46 -18.92 11.53 -10.13
CA VAL A 46 -19.00 12.61 -11.14
C VAL A 46 -19.33 13.95 -10.48
N TRP A 47 -20.36 13.99 -9.65
CA TRP A 47 -20.79 15.23 -8.99
C TRP A 47 -19.81 15.70 -7.93
N TYR A 48 -19.19 14.80 -7.20
CA TYR A 48 -18.11 15.13 -6.26
C TYR A 48 -16.90 15.73 -7.00
N ALA A 49 -16.48 15.13 -8.13
CA ALA A 49 -15.41 15.67 -8.97
C ALA A 49 -15.78 17.06 -9.55
N TYR A 50 -17.05 17.27 -9.91
CA TYR A 50 -17.53 18.58 -10.36
C TYR A 50 -17.42 19.65 -9.26
N VAL A 51 -17.86 19.36 -8.06
CA VAL A 51 -17.83 20.29 -6.91
C VAL A 51 -16.40 20.60 -6.51
N THR A 52 -15.53 19.60 -6.45
CA THR A 52 -14.13 19.77 -6.04
C THR A 52 -13.24 20.38 -7.12
N GLY A 53 -13.72 20.49 -8.34
CA GLY A 53 -12.97 21.05 -9.47
C GLY A 53 -11.83 20.14 -9.97
N GLY A 54 -11.85 18.85 -9.60
CA GLY A 54 -10.76 17.89 -9.84
C GLY A 54 -10.50 17.58 -11.33
N ALA A 55 -11.43 17.86 -12.23
CA ALA A 55 -11.26 17.69 -13.66
C ALA A 55 -11.83 18.92 -14.42
N GLY A 56 -10.98 19.88 -14.76
CA GLY A 56 -11.42 21.14 -15.37
C GLY A 56 -12.28 21.00 -16.61
N ASN A 57 -12.04 19.97 -17.42
CA ASN A 57 -12.86 19.66 -18.60
C ASN A 57 -14.23 19.06 -18.21
N LEU A 58 -14.32 18.26 -17.16
CA LEU A 58 -15.58 17.75 -16.63
C LEU A 58 -16.51 18.90 -16.23
N ARG A 59 -16.00 19.84 -15.43
CA ARG A 59 -16.77 20.99 -14.97
C ARG A 59 -17.38 21.76 -16.14
N ARG A 60 -16.56 22.10 -17.15
CA ARG A 60 -17.03 22.82 -18.34
C ARG A 60 -18.08 22.03 -19.10
N THR A 61 -17.92 20.72 -19.22
CA THR A 61 -18.88 19.85 -19.92
C THR A 61 -20.22 19.83 -19.18
N ILE A 62 -20.21 19.67 -17.86
CA ILE A 62 -21.44 19.69 -17.04
C ILE A 62 -22.11 21.06 -17.11
N ASP A 63 -21.35 22.16 -17.02
CA ASP A 63 -21.90 23.52 -17.11
C ASP A 63 -22.62 23.75 -18.45
N VAL A 64 -22.06 23.24 -19.56
CA VAL A 64 -22.70 23.31 -20.90
C VAL A 64 -23.98 22.47 -20.92
N LEU A 65 -23.98 21.25 -20.40
CA LEU A 65 -25.15 20.39 -20.34
C LEU A 65 -26.27 21.04 -19.50
N LEU A 66 -25.96 21.57 -18.34
CA LEU A 66 -26.93 22.25 -17.48
C LEU A 66 -27.50 23.52 -18.14
N SER A 67 -26.66 24.28 -18.86
CA SER A 67 -27.10 25.49 -19.56
C SER A 67 -28.01 25.20 -20.77
N SER A 68 -27.97 23.97 -21.31
CA SER A 68 -28.83 23.57 -22.43
C SER A 68 -30.31 23.42 -22.06
N GLY A 69 -30.64 23.42 -20.77
CA GLY A 69 -32.02 23.28 -20.26
C GLY A 69 -32.64 21.89 -20.43
N ARG A 70 -31.90 20.91 -20.92
CA ARG A 70 -32.41 19.53 -21.16
C ARG A 70 -32.31 18.60 -19.96
N GLY A 71 -31.68 19.05 -18.86
CA GLY A 71 -31.27 18.17 -17.77
C GLY A 71 -30.08 17.29 -18.14
N ILE A 72 -29.62 16.50 -17.19
CA ILE A 72 -28.57 15.50 -17.42
C ILE A 72 -29.21 14.14 -17.11
N ASP A 73 -29.27 13.26 -18.10
CA ASP A 73 -29.80 11.92 -17.94
C ASP A 73 -28.74 10.93 -17.44
N GLU A 74 -29.18 9.74 -17.03
CA GLU A 74 -28.33 8.70 -16.47
C GLU A 74 -27.25 8.23 -17.46
N LEU A 75 -27.57 8.15 -18.77
CA LEU A 75 -26.61 7.79 -19.79
C LEU A 75 -25.52 8.82 -19.95
N GLN A 76 -25.86 10.11 -19.87
CA GLN A 76 -24.89 11.19 -19.93
C GLN A 76 -23.97 11.19 -18.71
N VAL A 77 -24.51 10.88 -17.51
CA VAL A 77 -23.67 10.77 -16.30
C VAL A 77 -22.72 9.57 -16.42
N ALA A 78 -23.17 8.44 -16.93
CA ALA A 78 -22.33 7.28 -17.18
C ALA A 78 -21.19 7.60 -18.17
N GLU A 79 -21.48 8.31 -19.25
CA GLU A 79 -20.46 8.76 -20.21
C GLU A 79 -19.44 9.73 -19.58
N LEU A 80 -19.93 10.66 -18.74
CA LEU A 80 -19.05 11.56 -17.98
C LEU A 80 -18.15 10.80 -17.00
N PHE A 81 -18.69 9.79 -16.33
CA PHE A 81 -17.91 8.94 -15.44
C PHE A 81 -16.80 8.21 -16.18
N GLU A 82 -17.14 7.51 -17.27
CA GLU A 82 -16.16 6.76 -18.06
C GLU A 82 -15.06 7.67 -18.66
N ARG A 83 -15.44 8.85 -19.10
CA ARG A 83 -14.51 9.75 -19.80
C ARG A 83 -13.61 10.56 -18.89
N PHE A 84 -14.10 11.00 -17.75
CA PHE A 84 -13.40 11.98 -16.91
C PHE A 84 -13.02 11.47 -15.51
N VAL A 85 -13.76 10.50 -14.99
CA VAL A 85 -13.59 10.03 -13.61
C VAL A 85 -12.84 8.71 -13.58
N LEU A 86 -13.28 7.75 -14.38
CA LEU A 86 -12.72 6.40 -14.43
C LEU A 86 -11.22 6.36 -14.77
N PRO A 87 -10.68 7.19 -15.70
CA PRO A 87 -9.25 7.21 -15.96
C PRO A 87 -8.42 7.54 -14.72
N GLY A 88 -8.83 8.51 -13.92
CA GLY A 88 -8.12 8.87 -12.68
C GLY A 88 -8.17 7.76 -11.61
N TYR A 89 -9.22 6.96 -11.56
CA TYR A 89 -9.26 5.77 -10.70
C TYR A 89 -8.31 4.68 -11.19
N ARG A 90 -8.27 4.45 -12.51
CA ARG A 90 -7.36 3.48 -13.12
C ARG A 90 -5.89 3.87 -12.93
N GLU A 91 -5.55 5.13 -13.14
CA GLU A 91 -4.19 5.64 -12.92
C GLU A 91 -3.74 5.43 -11.48
N ARG A 92 -4.57 5.79 -10.49
CA ARG A 92 -4.25 5.56 -9.07
C ARG A 92 -4.11 4.07 -8.72
N ALA A 93 -4.96 3.21 -9.27
CA ALA A 93 -4.85 1.78 -9.06
C ALA A 93 -3.54 1.22 -9.64
N VAL A 94 -3.14 1.70 -10.83
CA VAL A 94 -1.85 1.32 -11.45
C VAL A 94 -0.67 1.83 -10.62
N GLU A 95 -0.71 3.08 -10.14
CA GLU A 95 0.33 3.64 -9.28
C GLU A 95 0.45 2.87 -7.95
N GLU A 96 -0.67 2.53 -7.32
CA GLU A 96 -0.68 1.73 -6.07
C GLU A 96 -0.09 0.34 -6.30
N ILE A 97 -0.42 -0.30 -7.43
CA ILE A 97 0.13 -1.61 -7.78
C ILE A 97 1.61 -1.53 -8.11
N ALA A 98 2.03 -0.52 -8.87
CA ALA A 98 3.43 -0.29 -9.20
C ALA A 98 4.26 -0.05 -7.93
N GLY A 99 3.79 0.81 -7.02
CA GLY A 99 4.44 1.05 -5.73
C GLY A 99 4.54 -0.22 -4.88
N GLY A 100 3.46 -1.02 -4.81
CA GLY A 100 3.48 -2.30 -4.11
C GLY A 100 4.47 -3.31 -4.73
N LEU A 101 4.62 -3.31 -6.06
CA LEU A 101 5.58 -4.17 -6.74
C LEU A 101 7.03 -3.75 -6.48
N ASP A 102 7.30 -2.45 -6.42
CA ASP A 102 8.62 -1.91 -6.06
C ASP A 102 9.00 -2.32 -4.63
N ASP A 103 8.09 -2.17 -3.67
CA ASP A 103 8.29 -2.59 -2.27
C ASP A 103 8.62 -4.09 -2.16
N VAL A 104 7.88 -4.93 -2.88
CA VAL A 104 8.11 -6.38 -2.97
C VAL A 104 9.48 -6.69 -3.56
N THR A 105 9.86 -6.01 -4.64
CA THR A 105 11.14 -6.22 -5.32
C THR A 105 12.32 -5.81 -4.43
N ASP A 106 12.20 -4.69 -3.74
CA ASP A 106 13.21 -4.22 -2.80
C ASP A 106 13.33 -5.14 -1.57
N GLY A 107 12.22 -5.66 -1.06
CA GLY A 107 12.17 -6.67 -0.01
C GLY A 107 12.94 -7.93 -0.43
N LEU A 108 12.61 -8.47 -1.59
CA LEU A 108 13.27 -9.66 -2.15
C LEU A 108 14.78 -9.44 -2.35
N ALA A 109 15.17 -8.28 -2.89
CA ALA A 109 16.60 -7.93 -3.09
C ALA A 109 17.37 -7.84 -1.76
N ARG A 110 16.73 -7.32 -0.69
CA ARG A 110 17.33 -7.30 0.66
C ARG A 110 17.51 -8.70 1.21
N SER A 111 16.50 -9.57 1.06
CA SER A 111 16.52 -10.94 1.52
C SER A 111 17.58 -11.77 0.83
N LEU A 112 17.71 -11.66 -0.51
CA LEU A 112 18.73 -12.33 -1.28
C LEU A 112 20.14 -11.88 -0.88
N ARG A 113 20.35 -10.59 -0.65
CA ARG A 113 21.65 -10.08 -0.16
C ARG A 113 22.02 -10.66 1.22
N ARG A 114 21.02 -10.75 2.12
CA ARG A 114 21.20 -11.31 3.46
C ARG A 114 21.53 -12.80 3.39
N ALA A 115 20.84 -13.57 2.54
CA ALA A 115 21.12 -14.98 2.30
C ALA A 115 22.52 -15.20 1.70
N GLY A 116 22.92 -14.36 0.73
CA GLY A 116 24.24 -14.39 0.13
C GLY A 116 25.36 -14.10 1.13
N ALA A 117 25.16 -13.12 2.03
CA ALA A 117 26.11 -12.83 3.09
C ALA A 117 26.27 -14.02 4.07
N GLY A 118 25.15 -14.65 4.46
CA GLY A 118 25.19 -15.85 5.30
C GLY A 118 25.91 -17.03 4.65
N ALA A 119 25.68 -17.26 3.37
CA ALA A 119 26.38 -18.31 2.62
C ALA A 119 27.90 -18.06 2.54
N ASN A 120 28.30 -16.80 2.32
CA ASN A 120 29.71 -16.40 2.31
C ASN A 120 30.37 -16.58 3.68
N SER A 121 29.68 -16.24 4.78
CA SER A 121 30.18 -16.45 6.14
C SER A 121 30.46 -17.93 6.41
N ILE A 122 29.51 -18.81 6.07
CA ILE A 122 29.72 -20.26 6.18
C ILE A 122 30.91 -20.74 5.34
N GLY A 123 31.02 -20.26 4.11
CA GLY A 123 32.14 -20.60 3.22
C GLY A 123 33.51 -20.21 3.81
N GLN A 124 33.59 -19.02 4.41
CA GLN A 124 34.80 -18.56 5.08
C GLN A 124 35.10 -19.36 6.35
N ALA A 125 34.11 -19.62 7.18
CA ALA A 125 34.27 -20.44 8.38
C ALA A 125 34.74 -21.85 8.03
N LEU A 126 34.17 -22.48 7.00
CA LEU A 126 34.55 -23.79 6.54
C LEU A 126 35.98 -23.83 5.96
N SER A 127 36.37 -22.81 5.22
CA SER A 127 37.74 -22.66 4.69
C SER A 127 38.78 -22.48 5.82
N SER A 128 38.46 -21.63 6.80
CA SER A 128 39.28 -21.42 7.98
C SER A 128 39.41 -22.70 8.81
N ALA A 129 38.30 -23.41 8.97
CA ALA A 129 38.24 -24.69 9.64
C ALA A 129 39.13 -25.75 8.99
N THR A 130 39.05 -25.85 7.68
CA THR A 130 39.85 -26.83 6.92
C THR A 130 41.35 -26.52 7.04
N THR A 131 41.71 -25.24 6.99
CA THR A 131 43.14 -24.82 7.13
C THR A 131 43.65 -25.08 8.56
N ALA A 132 42.87 -24.77 9.57
CA ALA A 132 43.26 -24.97 10.95
C ALA A 132 43.33 -26.46 11.35
N LEU A 133 42.41 -27.30 10.82
CA LEU A 133 42.46 -28.76 11.00
C LEU A 133 43.78 -29.37 10.39
N ALA A 134 44.24 -28.80 9.27
CA ALA A 134 45.48 -29.26 8.65
C ALA A 134 46.72 -28.91 9.48
N SER A 135 46.66 -27.92 10.37
CA SER A 135 47.76 -27.45 11.21
C SER A 135 47.56 -27.74 12.72
N ALA A 136 46.45 -28.33 13.11
CA ALA A 136 46.14 -28.58 14.52
C ALA A 136 46.97 -29.73 15.10
N GLU A 137 47.76 -29.44 16.13
CA GLU A 137 48.56 -30.41 16.88
C GLU A 137 47.86 -30.80 18.23
N GLY A 138 46.74 -30.17 18.56
CA GLY A 138 46.03 -30.38 19.84
C GLY A 138 44.50 -30.45 19.74
N GLY A 139 43.92 -31.26 20.65
CA GLY A 139 42.46 -31.44 20.72
C GLY A 139 41.64 -30.20 21.06
N GLU A 140 42.24 -29.22 21.73
CA GLU A 140 41.56 -27.96 22.10
C GLU A 140 41.32 -27.03 20.90
N GLU A 141 42.27 -26.96 20.00
CA GLU A 141 42.15 -26.17 18.75
C GLU A 141 41.03 -26.70 17.85
N VAL A 142 40.93 -28.04 17.75
CA VAL A 142 39.84 -28.71 17.04
C VAL A 142 38.47 -28.43 17.67
N ARG A 143 38.43 -28.33 18.99
CA ARG A 143 37.19 -28.08 19.74
C ARG A 143 36.68 -26.65 19.48
N VAL A 144 37.55 -25.65 19.57
CA VAL A 144 37.21 -24.24 19.24
C VAL A 144 36.69 -24.12 17.80
N LEU A 145 37.30 -24.87 16.90
CA LEU A 145 36.89 -24.89 15.47
C LEU A 145 35.49 -25.46 15.28
N ILE A 146 35.20 -26.55 15.94
CA ILE A 146 33.86 -27.21 15.92
C ILE A 146 32.81 -26.26 16.50
N ASP A 147 33.11 -25.57 17.60
CA ASP A 147 32.18 -24.61 18.21
C ASP A 147 31.93 -23.42 17.29
N THR A 148 32.95 -22.91 16.63
CA THR A 148 32.81 -21.83 15.62
C THR A 148 31.92 -22.26 14.46
N LEU A 149 32.18 -23.42 13.86
CA LEU A 149 31.39 -23.96 12.77
C LEU A 149 29.92 -24.21 13.17
N ARG A 150 29.71 -24.68 14.40
CA ARG A 150 28.37 -24.86 14.94
C ARG A 150 27.62 -23.54 15.06
N GLN A 151 28.28 -22.50 15.58
CA GLN A 151 27.70 -21.15 15.71
C GLN A 151 27.34 -20.56 14.34
N GLU A 152 28.26 -20.64 13.35
CA GLU A 152 28.02 -20.13 12.00
C GLU A 152 26.88 -20.89 11.31
N THR A 153 26.80 -22.21 11.51
CA THR A 153 25.73 -23.04 10.96
C THR A 153 24.36 -22.68 11.55
N GLU A 154 24.30 -22.45 12.87
CA GLU A 154 23.07 -22.03 13.55
C GLU A 154 22.62 -20.65 13.06
N GLN A 155 23.57 -19.72 12.90
CA GLN A 155 23.29 -18.37 12.39
C GLN A 155 22.75 -18.40 10.96
N ALA A 156 23.32 -19.26 10.10
CA ALA A 156 22.86 -19.46 8.74
C ALA A 156 21.48 -20.11 8.68
N ARG A 157 21.20 -21.07 9.58
CA ARG A 157 19.88 -21.68 9.70
C ARG A 157 18.83 -20.64 10.06
N ASN A 158 19.09 -19.83 11.09
CA ASN A 158 18.18 -18.75 11.50
C ASN A 158 17.94 -17.73 10.37
N SER A 159 18.99 -17.38 9.62
CA SER A 159 18.88 -16.50 8.44
C SER A 159 18.03 -17.12 7.32
N ASN A 160 18.16 -18.42 7.08
CA ASN A 160 17.33 -19.14 6.10
C ASN A 160 15.85 -19.23 6.53
N GLU A 161 15.58 -19.43 7.81
CA GLU A 161 14.21 -19.45 8.34
C GLU A 161 13.56 -18.07 8.20
N ALA A 162 14.28 -17.00 8.52
CA ALA A 162 13.82 -15.63 8.31
C ALA A 162 13.55 -15.33 6.83
N LEU A 163 14.43 -15.77 5.93
CA LEU A 163 14.25 -15.63 4.48
C LEU A 163 13.00 -16.35 3.97
N ARG A 164 12.73 -17.55 4.48
CA ARG A 164 11.53 -18.32 4.12
C ARG A 164 10.25 -17.61 4.55
N ALA A 165 10.24 -17.02 5.75
CA ALA A 165 9.11 -16.25 6.25
C ALA A 165 8.87 -15.02 5.36
N GLU A 166 9.91 -14.25 5.05
CA GLU A 166 9.83 -13.05 4.19
C GLU A 166 9.37 -13.40 2.76
N LEU A 167 9.80 -14.53 2.20
CA LEU A 167 9.33 -15.01 0.90
C LEU A 167 7.86 -15.42 0.92
N ALA A 168 7.38 -16.00 2.02
CA ALA A 168 5.98 -16.35 2.18
C ALA A 168 5.09 -15.10 2.23
N ASP A 169 5.50 -14.07 3.00
CA ASP A 169 4.81 -12.78 3.08
C ASP A 169 4.78 -12.09 1.71
N THR A 170 5.94 -12.01 1.04
CA THR A 170 6.07 -11.44 -0.32
C THR A 170 5.14 -12.13 -1.32
N THR A 171 5.03 -13.47 -1.25
CA THR A 171 4.11 -14.22 -2.11
C THR A 171 2.66 -13.87 -1.83
N GLY A 172 2.31 -13.63 -0.57
CA GLY A 172 0.98 -13.17 -0.16
C GLY A 172 0.65 -11.78 -0.69
N GLU A 173 1.61 -10.85 -0.61
CA GLU A 173 1.46 -9.49 -1.14
C GLU A 173 1.27 -9.49 -2.66
N ILE A 174 2.06 -10.26 -3.40
CA ILE A 174 1.90 -10.42 -4.85
C ILE A 174 0.50 -10.95 -5.20
N ALA A 175 0.01 -11.94 -4.45
CA ALA A 175 -1.32 -12.50 -4.66
C ALA A 175 -2.42 -11.46 -4.39
N ALA A 176 -2.26 -10.62 -3.35
CA ALA A 176 -3.18 -9.54 -3.03
C ALA A 176 -3.18 -8.43 -4.11
N LEU A 177 -2.00 -8.03 -4.60
CA LEU A 177 -1.87 -7.07 -5.70
C LEU A 177 -2.50 -7.59 -6.99
N ARG A 178 -2.29 -8.88 -7.31
CA ARG A 178 -2.91 -9.51 -8.49
C ARG A 178 -4.43 -9.52 -8.42
N LYS A 179 -5.01 -9.77 -7.25
CA LYS A 179 -6.47 -9.73 -7.05
C LYS A 179 -7.07 -8.32 -7.23
N LYS A 180 -6.29 -7.26 -7.04
CA LYS A 180 -6.73 -5.88 -7.30
C LYS A 180 -6.76 -5.54 -8.81
N LEU A 181 -6.13 -6.37 -9.66
CA LEU A 181 -6.11 -6.20 -11.11
C LEU A 181 -7.27 -6.94 -11.82
N GLU A 182 -7.91 -7.88 -11.15
CA GLU A 182 -9.08 -8.63 -11.63
C GLU A 182 -10.38 -7.89 -11.31
#